data_d54621a73d480c235fa6ac0b608cd441
#
_entry.id   d54621a73d480c235fa6ac0b608cd441
#
_cell.length_a   1.000
_cell.length_b   1.000
_cell.length_c   1.000
_cell.angle_alpha   90.00
_cell.angle_beta   90.00
_cell.angle_gamma   90.00
#
_symmetry.space_group_name_H-M   'P 1'
#
loop_
_entity.id
_entity.type
_entity.pdbx_description
1 polymer ?
#
loop_
_entity_poly.entity_id
_entity_poly.type
_entity_poly.pdbx_seq_one_letter_code
_entity_poly.pdbx_strand_id
1 'polypeptide(L)'
;MTQATRIEEDLLGQRQVPLEAYWGIHTLRAQENFQISKEKVADLPTFVRGMVTVKKASALANKELGVIDPQIADAIVWACDQVLENSRCMDQFPIDVFQGGAGTSINMNTNEV
;
A
#
# COMPACT_ATOMS: atom_id res chain seq x y z
N MET A 1 -21.40 -10.89 -12.83
CA MET A 1 -20.14 -11.24 -13.52
C MET A 1 -19.05 -11.46 -12.48
N THR A 2 -18.23 -12.47 -12.67
CA THR A 2 -17.12 -12.77 -11.79
C THR A 2 -15.96 -11.84 -12.13
N GLN A 3 -15.43 -11.12 -11.14
CA GLN A 3 -14.26 -10.29 -11.30
C GLN A 3 -13.02 -11.17 -11.50
N ALA A 4 -12.15 -10.81 -12.44
CA ALA A 4 -10.87 -11.49 -12.60
C ALA A 4 -9.99 -11.28 -11.37
N THR A 5 -9.32 -12.34 -10.95
CA THR A 5 -8.47 -12.34 -9.75
C THR A 5 -7.10 -12.95 -10.06
N ARG A 6 -6.14 -12.66 -9.18
CA ARG A 6 -4.87 -13.37 -9.11
C ARG A 6 -4.74 -14.00 -7.73
N ILE A 7 -3.95 -15.07 -7.63
CA ILE A 7 -3.69 -15.72 -6.36
C ILE A 7 -2.42 -15.11 -5.76
N GLU A 8 -2.52 -14.70 -4.50
CA GLU A 8 -1.39 -14.32 -3.67
C GLU A 8 -1.34 -15.18 -2.43
N GLU A 9 -0.18 -15.31 -1.83
CA GLU A 9 0.04 -16.17 -0.67
C GLU A 9 0.84 -15.43 0.40
N ASP A 10 0.46 -15.62 1.64
CA ASP A 10 1.21 -15.20 2.82
C ASP A 10 1.29 -16.38 3.82
N LEU A 11 1.78 -16.12 5.03
CA LEU A 11 1.91 -17.16 6.05
C LEU A 11 0.57 -17.74 6.51
N LEU A 12 -0.55 -17.08 6.23
CA LEU A 12 -1.89 -17.55 6.57
C LEU A 12 -2.55 -18.33 5.43
N GLY A 13 -1.92 -18.41 4.27
CA GLY A 13 -2.39 -19.17 3.12
C GLY A 13 -2.74 -18.28 1.92
N GLN A 14 -3.35 -18.93 0.94
CA GLN A 14 -3.66 -18.30 -0.34
C GLN A 14 -4.99 -17.53 -0.30
N ARG A 15 -5.03 -16.41 -1.02
CA ARG A 15 -6.25 -15.63 -1.22
C ARG A 15 -6.31 -15.13 -2.67
N GLN A 16 -7.53 -14.90 -3.13
CA GLN A 16 -7.79 -14.29 -4.43
C GLN A 16 -7.86 -12.77 -4.27
N VAL A 17 -6.97 -12.07 -4.96
CA VAL A 17 -6.90 -10.60 -4.98
C VAL A 17 -7.40 -10.13 -6.34
N PRO A 18 -8.20 -9.05 -6.42
CA PRO A 18 -8.65 -8.53 -7.72
C PRO A 18 -7.45 -8.25 -8.63
N LEU A 19 -7.55 -8.70 -9.88
CA LEU A 19 -6.44 -8.60 -10.84
C LEU A 19 -6.01 -7.16 -11.08
N GLU A 20 -6.95 -6.23 -11.08
CA GLU A 20 -6.71 -4.82 -11.34
C GLU A 20 -6.18 -4.04 -10.12
N ALA A 21 -6.22 -4.63 -8.92
CA ALA A 21 -5.76 -3.94 -7.73
C ALA A 21 -4.24 -3.85 -7.70
N TYR A 22 -3.72 -2.67 -7.35
CA TYR A 22 -2.29 -2.49 -7.06
C TYR A 22 -1.93 -3.00 -5.67
N TRP A 23 -2.89 -2.95 -4.72
CA TRP A 23 -2.71 -3.54 -3.40
C TRP A 23 -2.77 -5.07 -3.48
N GLY A 24 -2.28 -5.73 -2.43
CA GLY A 24 -2.16 -7.18 -2.39
C GLY A 24 -2.88 -7.84 -1.22
N ILE A 25 -2.39 -9.02 -0.84
CA ILE A 25 -3.04 -9.90 0.14
C ILE A 25 -3.12 -9.28 1.54
N HIS A 26 -2.15 -8.48 1.96
CA HIS A 26 -2.19 -7.82 3.28
C HIS A 26 -3.33 -6.83 3.35
N THR A 27 -3.51 -6.03 2.30
CA THR A 27 -4.63 -5.09 2.19
C THR A 27 -5.96 -5.82 2.14
N LEU A 28 -6.04 -6.93 1.40
CA LEU A 28 -7.25 -7.76 1.36
C LEU A 28 -7.66 -8.21 2.75
N ARG A 29 -6.71 -8.76 3.52
CA ARG A 29 -6.99 -9.22 4.88
C ARG A 29 -7.39 -8.07 5.80
N ALA A 30 -6.77 -6.91 5.66
CA ALA A 30 -7.13 -5.73 6.43
C ALA A 30 -8.56 -5.28 6.15
N GLN A 31 -9.00 -5.31 4.88
CA GLN A 31 -10.38 -5.01 4.53
C GLN A 31 -11.38 -5.97 5.17
N GLU A 32 -11.02 -7.25 5.26
CA GLU A 32 -11.87 -8.26 5.87
C GLU A 32 -11.93 -8.11 7.39
N ASN A 33 -10.80 -7.75 8.03
CA ASN A 33 -10.70 -7.63 9.47
C ASN A 33 -11.34 -6.35 10.02
N PHE A 34 -11.28 -5.26 9.26
CA PHE A 34 -11.69 -3.93 9.73
C PHE A 34 -12.80 -3.38 8.83
N GLN A 35 -14.04 -3.60 9.26
CA GLN A 35 -15.25 -3.10 8.61
C GLN A 35 -16.08 -2.35 9.65
N ILE A 36 -15.47 -1.29 10.22
CA ILE A 36 -16.00 -0.60 11.39
C ILE A 36 -16.68 0.72 11.00
N SER A 37 -16.02 1.51 10.14
CA SER A 37 -16.56 2.79 9.68
C SER A 37 -16.82 2.79 8.18
N LYS A 38 -17.45 3.85 7.68
CA LYS A 38 -17.62 4.07 6.25
C LYS A 38 -16.45 4.82 5.64
N GLU A 39 -15.54 5.33 6.48
CA GLU A 39 -14.42 6.13 6.04
C GLU A 39 -13.22 5.23 5.73
N LYS A 40 -12.66 5.42 4.54
CA LYS A 40 -11.50 4.67 4.07
C LYS A 40 -10.27 5.58 4.03
N VAL A 41 -9.09 4.97 4.08
CA VAL A 41 -7.83 5.73 4.01
C VAL A 41 -7.78 6.54 2.71
N ALA A 42 -8.32 6.04 1.61
CA ALA A 42 -8.40 6.77 0.34
C ALA A 42 -9.18 8.09 0.45
N ASP A 43 -10.07 8.22 1.44
CA ASP A 43 -10.82 9.47 1.68
C ASP A 43 -9.95 10.56 2.33
N LEU A 44 -8.72 10.22 2.71
CA LEU A 44 -7.76 11.11 3.36
C LEU A 44 -6.52 11.28 2.48
N PRO A 45 -6.60 11.99 1.35
CA PRO A 45 -5.49 12.06 0.40
C PRO A 45 -4.21 12.66 0.98
N THR A 46 -4.30 13.61 1.88
CA THR A 46 -3.12 14.19 2.56
C THR A 46 -2.39 13.13 3.40
N PHE A 47 -3.14 12.26 4.08
CA PHE A 47 -2.56 11.17 4.85
C PHE A 47 -1.85 10.16 3.94
N VAL A 48 -2.48 9.78 2.83
CA VAL A 48 -1.86 8.88 1.83
C VAL A 48 -0.55 9.48 1.33
N ARG A 49 -0.53 10.77 0.98
CA ARG A 49 0.68 11.46 0.54
C ARG A 49 1.76 11.46 1.61
N GLY A 50 1.37 11.64 2.88
CA GLY A 50 2.30 11.57 4.01
C GLY A 50 2.96 10.20 4.11
N MET A 51 2.18 9.12 4.00
CA MET A 51 2.70 7.76 4.02
C MET A 51 3.67 7.49 2.87
N VAL A 52 3.31 7.91 1.66
CA VAL A 52 4.16 7.75 0.47
C VAL A 52 5.45 8.57 0.60
N THR A 53 5.37 9.77 1.15
CA THR A 53 6.55 10.61 1.42
C THR A 53 7.53 9.91 2.36
N VAL A 54 7.03 9.26 3.40
CA VAL A 54 7.87 8.49 4.33
C VAL A 54 8.55 7.32 3.60
N LYS A 55 7.83 6.60 2.73
CA LYS A 55 8.40 5.51 1.94
C LYS A 55 9.51 6.01 1.01
N LYS A 56 9.28 7.14 0.35
CA LYS A 56 10.29 7.77 -0.50
C LYS A 56 11.55 8.15 0.29
N ALA A 57 11.37 8.81 1.42
CA ALA A 57 12.48 9.21 2.28
C ALA A 57 13.28 8.00 2.78
N SER A 58 12.58 6.92 3.17
CA SER A 58 13.21 5.68 3.60
C SER A 58 14.01 5.02 2.49
N ALA A 59 13.47 4.99 1.27
CA ALA A 59 14.18 4.42 0.11
C ALA A 59 15.46 5.20 -0.20
N LEU A 60 15.40 6.53 -0.17
CA LEU A 60 16.55 7.40 -0.41
C LEU A 60 17.62 7.21 0.67
N ALA A 61 17.23 7.18 1.93
CA ALA A 61 18.15 6.97 3.05
C ALA A 61 18.81 5.60 2.97
N ASN A 62 18.05 4.55 2.73
CA ASN A 62 18.57 3.19 2.63
C ASN A 62 19.48 3.00 1.41
N LYS A 63 19.21 3.70 0.32
CA LYS A 63 20.09 3.72 -0.84
C LYS A 63 21.45 4.33 -0.47
N GLU A 64 21.43 5.49 0.18
CA GLU A 64 22.65 6.20 0.59
C GLU A 64 23.47 5.36 1.58
N LEU A 65 22.80 4.65 2.49
CA LEU A 65 23.46 3.77 3.46
C LEU A 65 23.94 2.45 2.85
N GLY A 66 23.57 2.15 1.61
CA GLY A 66 23.97 0.93 0.93
C GLY A 66 23.29 -0.34 1.46
N VAL A 67 22.17 -0.22 2.14
CA VAL A 67 21.42 -1.37 2.72
C VAL A 67 20.31 -1.89 1.82
N ILE A 68 20.08 -1.24 0.69
CA ILE A 68 19.13 -1.69 -0.33
C ILE A 68 19.79 -1.56 -1.71
N ASP A 69 19.44 -2.47 -2.62
CA ASP A 69 19.91 -2.38 -4.01
C ASP A 69 19.51 -1.04 -4.62
N PRO A 70 20.45 -0.28 -5.22
CA PRO A 70 20.14 1.02 -5.80
C PRO A 70 19.03 1.01 -6.85
N GLN A 71 18.93 -0.07 -7.66
CA GLN A 71 17.88 -0.18 -8.66
C GLN A 71 16.51 -0.35 -8.02
N ILE A 72 16.45 -1.10 -6.92
CA ILE A 72 15.20 -1.26 -6.14
C ILE A 72 14.81 0.07 -5.51
N ALA A 73 15.77 0.77 -4.89
CA ALA A 73 15.52 2.08 -4.30
C ALA A 73 15.00 3.08 -5.34
N ASP A 74 15.62 3.12 -6.52
CA ASP A 74 15.20 4.01 -7.60
C ASP A 74 13.78 3.69 -8.09
N ALA A 75 13.43 2.41 -8.18
CA ALA A 75 12.08 1.98 -8.54
C ALA A 75 11.04 2.42 -7.51
N ILE A 76 11.36 2.28 -6.21
CA ILE A 76 10.49 2.74 -5.13
C ILE A 76 10.29 4.25 -5.21
N VAL A 77 11.36 5.01 -5.39
CA VAL A 77 11.29 6.48 -5.51
C VAL A 77 10.45 6.87 -6.72
N TRP A 78 10.64 6.22 -7.85
CA TRP A 78 9.84 6.45 -9.04
C TRP A 78 8.34 6.20 -8.77
N ALA A 79 8.01 5.09 -8.12
CA ALA A 79 6.63 4.77 -7.78
C ALA A 79 6.02 5.81 -6.83
N CYS A 80 6.79 6.23 -5.81
CA CYS A 80 6.35 7.28 -4.89
C CYS A 80 6.06 8.59 -5.65
N ASP A 81 6.91 8.96 -6.60
CA ASP A 81 6.72 10.17 -7.39
C ASP A 81 5.47 10.11 -8.28
N GLN A 82 5.12 8.92 -8.79
CA GLN A 82 3.85 8.75 -9.53
C GLN A 82 2.64 9.10 -8.66
N VAL A 83 2.67 8.73 -7.39
CA VAL A 83 1.60 9.07 -6.45
C VAL A 83 1.66 10.56 -6.08
N LEU A 84 2.84 11.06 -5.72
CA LEU A 84 3.00 12.42 -5.17
C LEU A 84 2.84 13.50 -6.24
N GLU A 85 3.36 13.29 -7.44
CA GLU A 85 3.36 14.30 -8.50
C GLU A 85 2.18 14.16 -9.45
N ASN A 86 1.77 12.92 -9.75
CA ASN A 86 0.74 12.63 -10.75
C ASN A 86 -0.57 12.16 -10.14
N SER A 87 -0.68 12.07 -8.81
CA SER A 87 -1.86 11.62 -8.08
C SER A 87 -2.36 10.22 -8.51
N ARG A 88 -1.44 9.35 -8.95
CA ARG A 88 -1.77 7.99 -9.32
C ARG A 88 -2.04 7.13 -8.08
N CYS A 89 -2.85 6.09 -8.26
CA CYS A 89 -3.13 5.08 -7.23
C CYS A 89 -3.77 5.62 -5.94
N MET A 90 -4.32 6.83 -5.95
CA MET A 90 -4.95 7.41 -4.76
C MET A 90 -6.19 6.63 -4.31
N ASP A 91 -6.81 5.88 -5.22
CA ASP A 91 -7.95 4.99 -4.95
C ASP A 91 -7.53 3.60 -4.43
N GLN A 92 -6.23 3.34 -4.32
CA GLN A 92 -5.70 2.02 -3.95
C GLN A 92 -5.48 1.85 -2.44
N PHE A 93 -6.19 2.62 -1.62
CA PHE A 93 -6.13 2.58 -0.15
C PHE A 93 -7.52 2.33 0.43
N PRO A 94 -8.07 1.10 0.21
CA PRO A 94 -9.47 0.81 0.49
C PRO A 94 -9.75 0.38 1.94
N ILE A 95 -8.76 0.40 2.81
CA ILE A 95 -8.90 -0.07 4.18
C ILE A 95 -9.60 0.97 5.06
N ASP A 96 -10.29 0.46 6.09
CA ASP A 96 -10.95 1.29 7.08
C ASP A 96 -9.94 2.14 7.85
N VAL A 97 -10.29 3.38 8.15
CA VAL A 97 -9.46 4.25 9.00
C VAL A 97 -9.34 3.70 10.42
N PHE A 98 -10.34 2.93 10.89
CA PHE A 98 -10.24 2.18 12.14
C PHE A 98 -9.49 0.88 11.91
N GLN A 99 -8.32 0.79 12.49
CA GLN A 99 -7.43 -0.37 12.37
C GLN A 99 -6.60 -0.51 13.66
N GLY A 100 -5.72 -1.50 13.73
CA GLY A 100 -4.84 -1.66 14.90
C GLY A 100 -4.01 -0.39 15.15
N GLY A 101 -3.87 0.00 16.42
CA GLY A 101 -3.24 1.28 16.80
C GLY A 101 -1.78 1.45 16.37
N ALA A 102 -1.08 0.34 16.11
CA ALA A 102 0.29 0.38 15.58
C ALA A 102 0.36 0.81 14.10
N GLY A 103 -0.77 0.81 13.39
CA GLY A 103 -0.82 1.28 12.01
C GLY A 103 -0.28 0.32 10.97
N THR A 104 -0.14 -0.96 11.29
CA THR A 104 0.44 -1.96 10.39
C THR A 104 -0.35 -2.08 9.08
N SER A 105 -1.68 -2.03 9.13
CA SER A 105 -2.51 -2.20 7.94
C SER A 105 -2.26 -1.13 6.89
N ILE A 106 -2.20 0.15 7.27
CA ILE A 106 -1.89 1.22 6.32
C ILE A 106 -0.45 1.15 5.83
N ASN A 107 0.48 0.77 6.71
CA ASN A 107 1.88 0.59 6.32
C ASN A 107 2.00 -0.47 5.22
N MET A 108 1.38 -1.62 5.41
CA MET A 108 1.44 -2.72 4.42
C MET A 108 0.68 -2.37 3.15
N ASN A 109 -0.47 -1.70 3.24
CA ASN A 109 -1.19 -1.21 2.07
C ASN A 109 -0.28 -0.29 1.22
N THR A 110 0.41 0.65 1.86
CA THR A 110 1.33 1.55 1.16
C THR A 110 2.48 0.78 0.51
N ASN A 111 3.02 -0.22 1.22
CA ASN A 111 4.09 -1.06 0.66
C ASN A 111 3.62 -1.85 -0.56
N GLU A 112 2.39 -2.32 -0.57
CA GLU A 112 1.86 -3.11 -1.68
C GLU A 112 1.56 -2.27 -2.92
N VAL A 113 1.09 -1.05 -2.73
CA VAL A 113 0.80 -0.12 -3.81
C VAL A 113 2.09 0.44 -4.41
#